data_1e2a4f05e3a13d5306d6176044780a10
#
_entry.id   1e2a4f05e3a13d5306d6176044780a10
#
_cell.length_a   1.000
_cell.length_b   1.000
_cell.length_c   1.000
_cell.angle_alpha   90.00
_cell.angle_beta   90.00
_cell.angle_gamma   90.00
#
_symmetry.space_group_name_H-M   'P 1'
#
loop_
_entity.id
_entity.type
_entity.pdbx_description
1 polymer ?
#
loop_
_entity_poly.entity_id
_entity_poly.type
_entity_poly.pdbx_seq_one_letter_code
_entity_poly.pdbx_strand_id
1 'polypeptide(L)'
;MHTARCLLCTFIVPVVFTSGCGTYQDTAPKSVQAAEQPNATKATSTSSIFSPSAPSVIARPSRVLSKACAADKINDSPSGELLKAAKSAKLKITGWAVDDIAVAVPAEVFVELVPVTGTAHFYAAAARLTKRPDVAKAHGKPVFENSGYDLDADLSAVPAGVYSVLVVQPVAAGVTSCDTKRRVDIR
;
A
#
# COMPACT_ATOMS: atom_id res chain seq x y z
N MET A 1 -4.39 -38.11 -35.68
CA MET A 1 -5.41 -37.58 -36.61
C MET A 1 -6.76 -37.65 -35.95
N HIS A 2 -7.20 -36.57 -35.32
CA HIS A 2 -8.60 -36.36 -34.92
C HIS A 2 -8.85 -34.85 -34.91
N THR A 3 -9.51 -34.39 -35.93
CA THR A 3 -9.98 -33.00 -36.13
C THR A 3 -11.30 -32.82 -35.40
N ALA A 4 -11.38 -31.92 -34.44
CA ALA A 4 -12.65 -31.47 -33.84
C ALA A 4 -12.95 -30.04 -34.29
N ARG A 5 -14.00 -29.93 -35.09
CA ARG A 5 -14.61 -28.67 -35.55
C ARG A 5 -15.42 -28.04 -34.38
N CYS A 6 -15.16 -26.78 -34.06
CA CYS A 6 -15.97 -26.02 -33.15
C CYS A 6 -16.92 -25.12 -33.94
N LEU A 7 -18.23 -25.25 -33.66
CA LEU A 7 -19.36 -24.58 -34.30
C LEU A 7 -19.43 -23.12 -33.80
N LEU A 8 -19.50 -22.17 -34.73
CA LEU A 8 -19.80 -20.75 -34.47
C LEU A 8 -21.31 -20.62 -34.19
N CYS A 9 -21.69 -20.23 -32.99
CA CYS A 9 -23.03 -19.74 -32.68
C CYS A 9 -23.05 -18.21 -32.71
N THR A 10 -23.56 -17.66 -33.79
CA THR A 10 -23.84 -16.23 -33.94
C THR A 10 -25.22 -15.94 -33.38
N PHE A 11 -25.33 -15.22 -32.25
CA PHE A 11 -26.59 -14.69 -31.74
C PHE A 11 -26.77 -13.24 -32.22
N ILE A 12 -27.74 -13.03 -33.08
CA ILE A 12 -28.21 -11.71 -33.52
C ILE A 12 -29.37 -11.31 -32.57
N VAL A 13 -29.19 -10.23 -31.81
CA VAL A 13 -30.24 -9.61 -30.99
C VAL A 13 -30.79 -8.40 -31.74
N PRO A 14 -32.09 -8.32 -32.04
CA PRO A 14 -32.69 -7.14 -32.64
C PRO A 14 -32.90 -6.04 -31.59
N VAL A 15 -32.37 -4.86 -31.82
CA VAL A 15 -32.61 -3.64 -31.03
C VAL A 15 -33.91 -3.00 -31.55
N VAL A 16 -34.96 -2.96 -30.72
CA VAL A 16 -36.20 -2.25 -31.00
C VAL A 16 -36.05 -0.81 -30.49
N PHE A 17 -36.03 0.16 -31.40
CA PHE A 17 -36.12 1.58 -31.08
C PHE A 17 -37.57 1.97 -30.89
N THR A 18 -38.02 2.31 -29.68
CA THR A 18 -39.26 3.02 -29.42
C THR A 18 -39.00 4.50 -29.29
N SER A 19 -39.46 5.26 -30.31
CA SER A 19 -39.45 6.73 -30.29
C SER A 19 -40.55 7.22 -29.37
N GLY A 20 -40.21 7.67 -28.17
CA GLY A 20 -41.10 8.39 -27.26
C GLY A 20 -40.87 9.89 -27.36
N CYS A 21 -41.80 10.62 -28.00
CA CYS A 21 -41.88 12.09 -27.97
C CYS A 21 -42.41 12.51 -26.60
N GLY A 22 -41.56 12.90 -25.66
CA GLY A 22 -41.92 13.49 -24.39
C GLY A 22 -41.59 14.97 -24.39
N THR A 23 -42.58 15.84 -24.23
CA THR A 23 -42.47 17.29 -24.04
C THR A 23 -41.64 17.60 -22.79
N TYR A 24 -40.50 18.24 -22.99
CA TYR A 24 -39.63 18.68 -21.92
C TYR A 24 -40.19 19.98 -21.31
N GLN A 25 -40.70 19.92 -20.07
CA GLN A 25 -40.95 21.11 -19.26
C GLN A 25 -39.64 21.56 -18.63
N ASP A 26 -39.23 22.76 -19.01
CA ASP A 26 -38.09 23.51 -18.48
C ASP A 26 -38.35 23.89 -17.02
N THR A 27 -37.88 23.10 -16.08
CA THR A 27 -37.79 23.47 -14.68
C THR A 27 -36.31 23.75 -14.38
N ALA A 28 -35.98 25.02 -14.18
CA ALA A 28 -34.66 25.50 -13.81
C ALA A 28 -34.09 24.72 -12.63
N PRO A 29 -32.83 24.25 -12.68
CA PRO A 29 -32.23 23.57 -11.54
C PRO A 29 -31.93 24.59 -10.43
N LYS A 30 -32.59 24.39 -9.29
CA LYS A 30 -32.26 24.99 -8.02
C LYS A 30 -30.78 24.76 -7.71
N SER A 31 -30.01 25.83 -7.53
CA SER A 31 -28.60 25.78 -7.17
C SER A 31 -28.39 24.89 -5.95
N VAL A 32 -27.81 23.73 -6.17
CA VAL A 32 -27.28 22.87 -5.11
C VAL A 32 -26.03 23.56 -4.60
N GLN A 33 -26.09 24.09 -3.38
CA GLN A 33 -24.92 24.55 -2.66
C GLN A 33 -23.86 23.45 -2.67
N ALA A 34 -22.69 23.78 -3.19
CA ALA A 34 -21.51 22.92 -3.12
C ALA A 34 -21.26 22.63 -1.63
N ALA A 35 -21.39 21.37 -1.26
CA ALA A 35 -20.96 20.90 0.04
C ALA A 35 -19.46 21.18 0.15
N GLU A 36 -19.13 22.03 1.12
CA GLU A 36 -17.77 22.39 1.51
C GLU A 36 -16.99 21.10 1.80
N GLN A 37 -16.03 20.77 0.94
CA GLN A 37 -15.12 19.66 1.15
C GLN A 37 -14.39 19.89 2.47
N PRO A 38 -14.37 18.92 3.40
CA PRO A 38 -13.60 19.07 4.63
C PRO A 38 -12.15 19.31 4.27
N ASN A 39 -11.66 20.44 4.72
CA ASN A 39 -10.29 20.93 4.60
C ASN A 39 -9.31 19.79 4.86
N ALA A 40 -8.54 19.40 3.83
CA ALA A 40 -7.52 18.37 3.96
C ALA A 40 -6.51 18.85 5.02
N THR A 41 -6.67 18.34 6.23
CA THR A 41 -5.74 18.56 7.33
C THR A 41 -4.38 18.09 6.83
N LYS A 42 -3.47 19.05 6.66
CA LYS A 42 -2.07 18.81 6.31
C LYS A 42 -1.52 17.76 7.28
N ALA A 43 -1.37 16.53 6.83
CA ALA A 43 -0.85 15.44 7.64
C ALA A 43 0.56 15.83 8.09
N THR A 44 0.69 16.19 9.34
CA THR A 44 1.97 16.47 9.99
C THR A 44 2.72 15.14 10.00
N SER A 45 3.90 15.09 9.38
CA SER A 45 4.80 13.93 9.43
C SER A 45 5.20 13.72 10.90
N THR A 46 4.45 12.90 11.59
CA THR A 46 4.80 12.50 12.95
C THR A 46 5.99 11.55 12.82
N SER A 47 7.16 11.98 13.31
CA SER A 47 8.33 11.12 13.39
C SER A 47 7.98 9.90 14.23
N SER A 48 8.07 8.71 13.64
CA SER A 48 7.85 7.44 14.31
C SER A 48 9.10 7.01 15.08
N ILE A 49 8.93 6.14 16.08
CA ILE A 49 10.04 5.50 16.79
C ILE A 49 9.87 4.00 16.61
N PHE A 50 10.96 3.29 16.33
CA PHE A 50 10.93 1.84 16.33
C PHE A 50 10.74 1.29 17.75
N SER A 51 9.77 0.40 17.93
CA SER A 51 9.42 -0.23 19.19
C SER A 51 9.58 -1.75 19.09
N PRO A 52 10.06 -2.45 20.14
CA PRO A 52 10.09 -3.91 20.16
C PRO A 52 8.70 -4.54 20.30
N SER A 53 7.69 -3.74 20.67
CA SER A 53 6.31 -4.21 20.81
C SER A 53 5.57 -4.11 19.49
N ALA A 54 5.08 -5.22 18.96
CA ALA A 54 4.22 -5.22 17.78
C ALA A 54 2.91 -4.48 18.09
N PRO A 55 2.47 -3.56 17.21
CA PRO A 55 1.13 -2.97 17.32
C PRO A 55 0.05 -4.05 17.34
N SER A 56 -0.99 -3.86 18.16
CA SER A 56 -2.05 -4.87 18.37
C SER A 56 -2.73 -5.32 17.06
N VAL A 57 -2.85 -4.42 16.10
CA VAL A 57 -3.48 -4.69 14.80
C VAL A 57 -2.67 -5.68 13.94
N ILE A 58 -1.37 -5.81 14.16
CA ILE A 58 -0.48 -6.74 13.45
C ILE A 58 0.13 -7.82 14.37
N ALA A 59 -0.17 -7.80 15.66
CA ALA A 59 0.30 -8.78 16.65
C ALA A 59 -0.48 -10.11 16.54
N ARG A 60 -0.63 -10.65 15.33
CA ARG A 60 -1.35 -11.91 15.06
C ARG A 60 -0.38 -13.06 14.85
N PRO A 61 -0.73 -14.30 15.30
CA PRO A 61 0.17 -15.44 15.20
C PRO A 61 0.43 -15.91 13.76
N SER A 62 -0.49 -15.66 12.84
CA SER A 62 -0.32 -16.04 11.44
C SER A 62 -0.26 -14.82 10.54
N ARG A 63 0.76 -14.77 9.70
CA ARG A 63 0.94 -13.76 8.65
C ARG A 63 1.01 -14.45 7.30
N VAL A 64 0.33 -13.91 6.31
CA VAL A 64 0.41 -14.37 4.94
C VAL A 64 1.53 -13.60 4.23
N LEU A 65 2.42 -14.31 3.54
CA LEU A 65 3.43 -13.67 2.72
C LEU A 65 2.79 -13.05 1.49
N SER A 66 3.04 -11.77 1.26
CA SER A 66 2.59 -11.03 0.07
C SER A 66 3.81 -10.61 -0.76
N LYS A 67 3.58 -10.40 -2.06
CA LYS A 67 4.52 -9.75 -2.98
C LYS A 67 4.03 -8.37 -3.42
N ALA A 68 2.88 -7.95 -2.90
CA ALA A 68 2.20 -6.73 -3.29
C ALA A 68 2.69 -5.52 -2.46
N CYS A 69 3.99 -5.35 -2.37
CA CYS A 69 4.64 -4.19 -1.78
C CYS A 69 6.07 -3.98 -2.33
N ALA A 70 6.60 -2.78 -2.12
CA ALA A 70 8.03 -2.49 -2.29
C ALA A 70 8.50 -1.42 -1.30
N ALA A 71 9.80 -1.44 -0.97
CA ALA A 71 10.53 -0.29 -0.45
C ALA A 71 11.40 0.24 -1.60
N ASP A 72 10.96 1.34 -2.22
CA ASP A 72 11.65 1.89 -3.39
C ASP A 72 12.95 2.57 -3.01
N LYS A 73 12.94 3.30 -1.87
CA LYS A 73 14.11 3.99 -1.34
C LYS A 73 14.24 3.76 0.16
N ILE A 74 15.48 3.65 0.62
CA ILE A 74 15.84 3.73 2.04
C ILE A 74 16.95 4.77 2.15
N ASN A 75 16.73 5.86 2.93
CA ASN A 75 17.64 7.01 3.06
C ASN A 75 18.13 7.54 1.70
N ASP A 76 17.18 7.74 0.76
CA ASP A 76 17.44 8.19 -0.62
C ASP A 76 18.28 7.23 -1.48
N SER A 77 18.74 6.11 -0.91
CA SER A 77 19.44 5.07 -1.67
C SER A 77 18.42 4.24 -2.49
N PRO A 78 18.58 4.16 -3.80
CA PRO A 78 17.78 3.26 -4.62
C PRO A 78 18.13 1.80 -4.31
N SER A 79 17.34 0.87 -4.77
CA SER A 79 17.39 -0.56 -4.47
C SER A 79 18.78 -1.21 -4.57
N GLY A 80 19.04 -2.22 -3.75
CA GLY A 80 20.02 -3.30 -3.99
C GLY A 80 21.08 -3.53 -2.93
N GLU A 81 21.49 -2.55 -2.16
CA GLU A 81 22.62 -2.72 -1.25
C GLU A 81 22.21 -2.73 0.23
N LEU A 82 23.09 -3.33 1.05
CA LEU A 82 23.04 -3.22 2.50
C LEU A 82 23.27 -1.77 2.90
N LEU A 83 22.23 -1.09 3.34
CA LEU A 83 22.34 0.28 3.82
C LEU A 83 22.99 0.31 5.20
N LYS A 84 23.97 1.19 5.40
CA LYS A 84 24.56 1.49 6.72
C LYS A 84 23.86 2.70 7.32
N ALA A 85 23.40 2.57 8.55
CA ALA A 85 22.75 3.64 9.30
C ALA A 85 23.37 3.77 10.70
N ALA A 86 23.63 5.01 11.14
CA ALA A 86 24.01 5.24 12.53
C ALA A 86 22.79 5.05 13.44
N LYS A 87 22.99 4.50 14.64
CA LYS A 87 21.93 4.33 15.63
C LYS A 87 21.25 5.66 16.03
N SER A 88 21.97 6.76 15.98
CA SER A 88 21.45 8.11 16.23
C SER A 88 20.73 8.74 15.03
N ALA A 89 20.70 8.05 13.88
CA ALA A 89 20.07 8.56 12.68
C ALA A 89 18.59 8.18 12.62
N LYS A 90 17.86 8.85 11.74
CA LYS A 90 16.54 8.44 11.33
C LYS A 90 16.62 7.53 10.12
N LEU A 91 15.72 6.55 10.06
CA LEU A 91 15.53 5.69 8.91
C LEU A 91 14.34 6.22 8.11
N LYS A 92 14.61 6.67 6.88
CA LYS A 92 13.58 7.08 5.94
C LYS A 92 13.34 5.96 4.94
N ILE A 93 12.09 5.55 4.79
CA ILE A 93 11.70 4.53 3.80
C ILE A 93 10.50 5.04 3.04
N THR A 94 10.57 5.00 1.72
CA THR A 94 9.43 5.27 0.84
C THR A 94 9.13 4.05 -0.01
N GLY A 95 7.86 3.81 -0.27
CA GLY A 95 7.45 2.66 -1.05
C GLY A 95 5.95 2.61 -1.29
N TRP A 96 5.46 1.43 -1.59
CA TRP A 96 4.02 1.17 -1.77
C TRP A 96 3.64 -0.19 -1.19
N ALA A 97 2.37 -0.32 -0.80
CA ALA A 97 1.82 -1.59 -0.32
C ALA A 97 0.30 -1.63 -0.53
N VAL A 98 -0.21 -2.76 -1.03
CA VAL A 98 -1.63 -2.99 -1.34
C VAL A 98 -2.09 -4.36 -0.82
N ASP A 99 -3.40 -4.52 -0.67
CA ASP A 99 -4.06 -5.83 -0.60
C ASP A 99 -4.52 -6.18 -2.03
N ASP A 100 -3.76 -7.03 -2.70
CA ASP A 100 -4.04 -7.44 -4.09
C ASP A 100 -5.21 -8.42 -4.18
N ILE A 101 -5.52 -9.14 -3.10
CA ILE A 101 -6.65 -10.07 -3.01
C ILE A 101 -7.95 -9.30 -2.87
N ALA A 102 -8.05 -8.41 -1.89
CA ALA A 102 -9.24 -7.59 -1.68
C ALA A 102 -9.33 -6.38 -2.64
N VAL A 103 -8.30 -6.15 -3.47
CA VAL A 103 -8.19 -4.99 -4.37
C VAL A 103 -8.39 -3.69 -3.59
N ALA A 104 -7.65 -3.54 -2.49
CA ALA A 104 -7.77 -2.42 -1.57
C ALA A 104 -6.39 -1.85 -1.16
N VAL A 105 -6.41 -0.64 -0.63
CA VAL A 105 -5.25 -0.03 0.02
C VAL A 105 -5.53 -0.02 1.52
N PRO A 106 -4.81 -0.84 2.33
CA PRO A 106 -4.95 -0.84 3.78
C PRO A 106 -4.63 0.53 4.36
N ALA A 107 -5.41 0.97 5.34
CA ALA A 107 -5.24 2.28 5.97
C ALA A 107 -3.91 2.41 6.73
N GLU A 108 -3.46 1.30 7.31
CA GLU A 108 -2.24 1.26 8.12
C GLU A 108 -1.16 0.43 7.44
N VAL A 109 0.08 0.89 7.57
CA VAL A 109 1.28 0.20 7.13
C VAL A 109 2.33 0.33 8.20
N PHE A 110 3.02 -0.76 8.46
CA PHE A 110 4.13 -0.81 9.40
C PHE A 110 5.38 -1.30 8.70
N VAL A 111 6.52 -0.77 9.11
CA VAL A 111 7.82 -1.33 8.77
C VAL A 111 8.31 -2.15 9.96
N GLU A 112 8.73 -3.38 9.69
CA GLU A 112 9.31 -4.30 10.65
C GLU A 112 10.78 -4.52 10.32
N LEU A 113 11.63 -4.33 11.31
CA LEU A 113 13.05 -4.70 11.25
C LEU A 113 13.21 -6.07 11.90
N VAL A 114 13.55 -7.06 11.09
CA VAL A 114 13.78 -8.44 11.52
C VAL A 114 15.29 -8.68 11.58
N PRO A 115 15.87 -8.98 12.75
CA PRO A 115 17.31 -9.18 12.86
C PRO A 115 17.73 -10.42 12.06
N VAL A 116 18.90 -10.33 11.41
CA VAL A 116 19.51 -11.51 10.75
C VAL A 116 19.99 -12.50 11.80
N THR A 117 20.41 -12.01 12.97
CA THR A 117 20.81 -12.81 14.13
C THR A 117 20.08 -12.29 15.38
N GLY A 118 19.44 -13.19 16.13
CA GLY A 118 18.61 -12.83 17.28
C GLY A 118 17.11 -12.96 16.99
N THR A 119 16.30 -12.55 17.95
CA THR A 119 14.84 -12.77 17.92
C THR A 119 14.01 -11.49 18.14
N ALA A 120 14.63 -10.38 18.53
CA ALA A 120 13.91 -9.15 18.84
C ALA A 120 13.58 -8.38 17.57
N HIS A 121 12.31 -8.31 17.21
CA HIS A 121 11.81 -7.51 16.09
C HIS A 121 11.48 -6.08 16.54
N PHE A 122 11.55 -5.12 15.62
CA PHE A 122 11.23 -3.72 15.89
C PHE A 122 10.25 -3.21 14.85
N TYR A 123 9.26 -2.42 15.27
CA TYR A 123 8.14 -1.97 14.45
C TYR A 123 8.01 -0.45 14.49
N ALA A 124 7.72 0.15 13.34
CA ALA A 124 7.36 1.56 13.23
C ALA A 124 6.18 1.75 12.28
N ALA A 125 5.25 2.64 12.63
CA ALA A 125 4.15 3.00 11.75
C ALA A 125 4.62 3.92 10.63
N ALA A 126 4.21 3.66 9.40
CA ALA A 126 4.44 4.51 8.25
C ALA A 126 3.18 5.30 7.89
N ALA A 127 3.36 6.53 7.40
CA ALA A 127 2.26 7.38 6.95
C ALA A 127 1.86 7.05 5.51
N ARG A 128 0.57 7.17 5.18
CA ARG A 128 0.04 7.06 3.83
C ARG A 128 -0.10 8.45 3.22
N LEU A 129 0.96 8.99 2.65
CA LEU A 129 1.01 10.38 2.17
C LEU A 129 1.24 10.50 0.67
N THR A 130 1.77 9.46 0.02
CA THR A 130 2.26 9.57 -1.35
C THR A 130 1.33 8.86 -2.33
N LYS A 131 0.93 9.58 -3.37
CA LYS A 131 0.21 8.98 -4.50
C LYS A 131 1.14 8.19 -5.39
N ARG A 132 0.64 7.05 -5.92
CA ARG A 132 1.36 6.10 -6.75
C ARG A 132 0.57 5.75 -8.02
N PRO A 133 0.41 6.70 -8.94
CA PRO A 133 -0.27 6.44 -10.21
C PRO A 133 0.46 5.39 -11.06
N ASP A 134 1.76 5.23 -10.87
CA ASP A 134 2.58 4.19 -11.49
C ASP A 134 2.16 2.79 -11.03
N VAL A 135 1.90 2.59 -9.72
CA VAL A 135 1.41 1.33 -9.16
C VAL A 135 -0.01 1.05 -9.66
N ALA A 136 -0.90 2.05 -9.62
CA ALA A 136 -2.26 1.92 -10.14
C ALA A 136 -2.27 1.48 -11.60
N LYS A 137 -1.41 2.08 -12.44
CA LYS A 137 -1.25 1.73 -13.85
C LYS A 137 -0.68 0.32 -14.03
N ALA A 138 0.38 -0.03 -13.30
CA ALA A 138 1.04 -1.33 -13.40
C ALA A 138 0.10 -2.49 -13.05
N HIS A 139 -0.77 -2.30 -12.07
CA HIS A 139 -1.75 -3.29 -11.65
C HIS A 139 -3.12 -3.19 -12.37
N GLY A 140 -3.35 -2.16 -13.18
CA GLY A 140 -4.65 -1.89 -13.81
C GLY A 140 -5.76 -1.60 -12.79
N LYS A 141 -5.43 -1.06 -11.62
CA LYS A 141 -6.34 -0.83 -10.49
C LYS A 141 -6.26 0.63 -10.02
N PRO A 142 -7.17 1.51 -10.41
CA PRO A 142 -7.14 2.93 -10.02
C PRO A 142 -7.10 3.15 -8.50
N VAL A 143 -7.75 2.29 -7.70
CA VAL A 143 -7.73 2.37 -6.23
C VAL A 143 -6.32 2.33 -5.65
N PHE A 144 -5.36 1.71 -6.32
CA PHE A 144 -3.97 1.63 -5.88
C PHE A 144 -3.18 2.94 -6.04
N GLU A 145 -3.79 3.99 -6.58
CA GLU A 145 -3.16 5.32 -6.63
C GLU A 145 -2.76 5.84 -5.24
N ASN A 146 -3.49 5.43 -4.19
CA ASN A 146 -3.20 5.86 -2.82
C ASN A 146 -2.33 4.85 -2.04
N SER A 147 -1.60 3.97 -2.72
CA SER A 147 -0.84 2.87 -2.11
C SER A 147 0.51 3.28 -1.51
N GLY A 148 0.98 4.50 -1.77
CA GLY A 148 2.27 4.98 -1.28
C GLY A 148 2.33 5.09 0.23
N TYR A 149 3.50 4.82 0.80
CA TYR A 149 3.81 5.05 2.21
C TYR A 149 5.16 5.73 2.39
N ASP A 150 5.28 6.49 3.47
CA ASP A 150 6.50 7.17 3.89
C ASP A 150 6.73 6.88 5.37
N LEU A 151 7.96 6.46 5.71
CA LEU A 151 8.44 6.29 7.08
C LEU A 151 9.56 7.29 7.33
N ASP A 152 9.51 7.97 8.45
CA ASP A 152 10.64 8.71 9.05
C ASP A 152 10.71 8.28 10.53
N ALA A 153 11.58 7.34 10.87
CA ALA A 153 11.60 6.72 12.19
C ALA A 153 12.99 6.79 12.84
N ASP A 154 12.98 7.04 14.14
CA ASP A 154 14.19 7.04 14.98
C ASP A 154 14.67 5.62 15.26
N LEU A 155 15.97 5.39 15.11
CA LEU A 155 16.63 4.10 15.34
C LEU A 155 17.21 3.93 16.75
N SER A 156 17.08 4.93 17.63
CA SER A 156 17.73 4.93 18.95
C SER A 156 17.40 3.73 19.84
N ALA A 157 16.16 3.20 19.69
CA ALA A 157 15.72 2.01 20.42
C ALA A 157 16.16 0.68 19.79
N VAL A 158 16.70 0.70 18.56
CA VAL A 158 17.11 -0.52 17.83
C VAL A 158 18.57 -0.83 18.16
N PRO A 159 18.90 -2.03 18.64
CA PRO A 159 20.29 -2.44 18.85
C PRO A 159 21.11 -2.41 17.55
N ALA A 160 22.43 -2.27 17.68
CA ALA A 160 23.33 -2.43 16.55
C ALA A 160 23.22 -3.86 15.97
N GLY A 161 23.21 -3.96 14.64
CA GLY A 161 23.06 -5.24 13.95
C GLY A 161 22.54 -5.09 12.53
N VAL A 162 22.43 -6.22 11.84
CA VAL A 162 21.87 -6.28 10.47
C VAL A 162 20.44 -6.75 10.52
N TYR A 163 19.57 -6.01 9.88
CA TYR A 163 18.13 -6.24 9.85
C TYR A 163 17.59 -6.36 8.42
N SER A 164 16.71 -7.32 8.20
CA SER A 164 15.85 -7.36 7.02
C SER A 164 14.68 -6.39 7.20
N VAL A 165 14.31 -5.68 6.15
CA VAL A 165 13.20 -4.71 6.15
C VAL A 165 11.97 -5.39 5.56
N LEU A 166 10.93 -5.55 6.37
CA LEU A 166 9.62 -6.07 5.95
C LEU A 166 8.59 -4.95 6.02
N VAL A 167 7.63 -5.02 5.11
CA VAL A 167 6.39 -4.22 5.17
C VAL A 167 5.27 -5.11 5.69
N VAL A 168 4.60 -4.66 6.74
CA VAL A 168 3.51 -5.39 7.39
C VAL A 168 2.26 -4.55 7.37
N GLN A 169 1.14 -5.13 7.00
CA GLN A 169 -0.13 -4.42 6.91
C GLN A 169 -1.30 -5.29 7.37
N PRO A 170 -2.25 -4.73 8.14
CA PRO A 170 -3.52 -5.38 8.38
C PRO A 170 -4.34 -5.37 7.09
N VAL A 171 -4.94 -6.49 6.75
CA VAL A 171 -5.81 -6.67 5.58
C VAL A 171 -7.11 -7.35 6.01
N ALA A 172 -8.13 -7.36 5.17
CA ALA A 172 -9.42 -7.96 5.51
C ALA A 172 -9.28 -9.43 5.95
N ALA A 173 -8.38 -10.21 5.34
CA ALA A 173 -8.12 -11.60 5.66
C ALA A 173 -7.18 -11.82 6.87
N GLY A 174 -6.65 -10.77 7.48
CA GLY A 174 -5.72 -10.88 8.60
C GLY A 174 -4.54 -9.92 8.55
N VAL A 175 -3.31 -10.43 8.53
CA VAL A 175 -2.09 -9.63 8.42
C VAL A 175 -1.24 -10.18 7.27
N THR A 176 -0.80 -9.31 6.39
CA THR A 176 0.20 -9.66 5.37
C THR A 176 1.57 -9.12 5.73
N SER A 177 2.60 -9.86 5.37
CA SER A 177 4.00 -9.46 5.48
C SER A 177 4.67 -9.59 4.11
N CYS A 178 5.41 -8.57 3.71
CA CYS A 178 6.09 -8.52 2.43
C CYS A 178 7.59 -8.24 2.66
N ASP A 179 8.43 -9.17 2.21
CA ASP A 179 9.88 -9.01 2.27
C ASP A 179 10.34 -8.09 1.12
N THR A 180 10.81 -6.92 1.47
CA THR A 180 11.28 -5.90 0.52
C THR A 180 12.62 -6.27 -0.14
N LYS A 181 13.28 -7.34 0.31
CA LYS A 181 14.66 -7.75 -0.07
C LYS A 181 15.73 -6.70 0.29
N ARG A 182 15.39 -5.81 1.19
CA ARG A 182 16.30 -4.75 1.66
C ARG A 182 16.82 -5.07 3.05
N ARG A 183 18.04 -4.64 3.31
CA ARG A 183 18.69 -4.79 4.63
C ARG A 183 19.28 -3.47 5.10
N VAL A 184 19.30 -3.31 6.42
CA VAL A 184 19.92 -2.16 7.10
C VAL A 184 20.92 -2.69 8.13
N ASP A 185 22.14 -2.18 8.08
CA ASP A 185 23.22 -2.41 9.06
C ASP A 185 23.27 -1.19 10.00
N ILE A 186 22.76 -1.33 11.21
CA ILE A 186 22.69 -0.30 12.24
C ILE A 186 23.95 -0.38 13.10
N ARG A 187 24.64 0.77 13.29
CA ARG A 187 25.91 0.88 14.01
C ARG A 187 25.92 1.97 15.06
#